data_912748b7ecb5f1950c83224a88601571
#
_entry.id   912748b7ecb5f1950c83224a88601571
#
_cell.length_a   1.000
_cell.length_b   1.000
_cell.length_c   1.000
_cell.angle_alpha   90.00
_cell.angle_beta   90.00
_cell.angle_gamma   90.00
#
_symmetry.space_group_name_H-M   'P 1'
#
loop_
_entity.id
_entity.type
_entity.pdbx_description
1 polymer ?
#
loop_
_entity_poly.entity_id
_entity_poly.type
_entity_poly.pdbx_seq_one_letter_code
_entity_poly.pdbx_strand_id
1 'polypeptide(L)'
;MFTHYTGNRQFDLQLNRTFAPLLNREDIARIADTALPNIRSTKDITALAHSLAQRFDAEGDAEAAWHLHELAAFYVSPSDPRKRRAIDAMSAAFDEARHGLALTRHAIPYRDGELTAMRWEADPDARVQAPAGTPHTLVMMNGFDGYAEEIIDFASYFPTRPFDIIAFDGPGQGHAALAGMTLEPERERPTSAVLDYFGVESAAALGVSFGGYLVMRAAAHCPRISHV
;
A
#
# COMPACT_ATOMS: atom_id res chain seq x y z
N MET A 1 -6.94 -11.90 -14.71
CA MET A 1 -6.83 -13.41 -14.63
C MET A 1 -5.50 -13.74 -13.99
N PHE A 2 -5.42 -14.73 -13.06
CA PHE A 2 -4.15 -15.14 -12.44
C PHE A 2 -3.30 -15.93 -13.45
N THR A 3 -2.05 -15.52 -13.65
CA THR A 3 -1.13 -16.11 -14.60
C THR A 3 -0.04 -16.92 -13.89
N HIS A 4 0.23 -18.14 -14.39
CA HIS A 4 1.28 -19.01 -13.88
C HIS A 4 2.57 -18.79 -14.69
N TYR A 5 3.45 -17.90 -14.22
CA TYR A 5 4.69 -17.55 -14.92
C TYR A 5 5.82 -18.55 -14.64
N THR A 6 6.00 -18.97 -13.40
CA THR A 6 7.18 -19.69 -12.94
C THR A 6 6.90 -21.15 -12.55
N GLY A 7 5.63 -21.49 -12.34
CA GLY A 7 5.20 -22.75 -11.74
C GLY A 7 5.37 -22.81 -10.21
N ASN A 8 5.93 -21.78 -9.60
CA ASN A 8 5.94 -21.61 -8.14
C ASN A 8 4.81 -20.64 -7.74
N ARG A 9 3.79 -21.17 -7.07
CA ARG A 9 2.59 -20.40 -6.74
C ARG A 9 2.88 -19.12 -5.92
N GLN A 10 3.86 -19.16 -5.02
CA GLN A 10 4.21 -18.00 -4.20
C GLN A 10 4.90 -16.92 -5.03
N PHE A 11 5.79 -17.31 -5.95
CA PHE A 11 6.40 -16.37 -6.89
C PHE A 11 5.34 -15.78 -7.83
N ASP A 12 4.50 -16.64 -8.39
CA ASP A 12 3.42 -16.22 -9.29
C ASP A 12 2.47 -15.24 -8.61
N LEU A 13 2.19 -15.39 -7.30
CA LEU A 13 1.35 -14.46 -6.55
C LEU A 13 1.96 -13.05 -6.53
N GLN A 14 3.25 -12.92 -6.19
CA GLN A 14 3.92 -11.62 -6.14
C GLN A 14 4.09 -11.01 -7.54
N LEU A 15 4.42 -11.85 -8.52
CA LEU A 15 4.54 -11.40 -9.91
C LEU A 15 3.21 -10.90 -10.47
N ASN A 16 2.10 -11.59 -10.20
CA ASN A 16 0.78 -11.10 -10.60
C ASN A 16 0.42 -9.78 -9.90
N ARG A 17 0.71 -9.64 -8.59
CA ARG A 17 0.47 -8.41 -7.83
C ARG A 17 1.17 -7.21 -8.48
N THR A 18 2.43 -7.38 -8.88
CA THR A 18 3.25 -6.32 -9.48
C THR A 18 2.92 -6.07 -10.95
N PHE A 19 2.77 -7.12 -11.75
CA PHE A 19 2.67 -6.99 -13.21
C PHE A 19 1.24 -6.83 -13.71
N ALA A 20 0.22 -7.41 -13.04
CA ALA A 20 -1.15 -7.39 -13.54
C ALA A 20 -1.70 -5.96 -13.79
N PRO A 21 -1.43 -4.96 -12.93
CA PRO A 21 -1.87 -3.57 -13.19
C PRO A 21 -1.24 -2.96 -14.45
N LEU A 22 -0.10 -3.47 -14.88
CA LEU A 22 0.73 -2.91 -15.96
C LEU A 22 0.63 -3.70 -17.28
N LEU A 23 -0.07 -4.85 -17.32
CA LEU A 23 -0.10 -5.76 -18.49
C LEU A 23 -0.83 -5.19 -19.71
N ASN A 24 -1.54 -4.09 -19.61
CA ASN A 24 -2.12 -3.37 -20.73
C ASN A 24 -1.06 -2.66 -21.61
N ARG A 25 0.19 -2.61 -21.13
CA ARG A 25 1.34 -2.05 -21.81
C ARG A 25 2.11 -3.14 -22.54
N GLU A 26 2.40 -2.92 -23.83
CA GLU A 26 3.06 -3.90 -24.70
C GLU A 26 4.49 -4.26 -24.23
N ASP A 27 5.26 -3.27 -23.77
CA ASP A 27 6.62 -3.47 -23.25
C ASP A 27 6.64 -4.32 -21.98
N ILE A 28 5.69 -4.09 -21.07
CA ILE A 28 5.53 -4.88 -19.84
C ILE A 28 5.03 -6.28 -20.13
N ALA A 29 4.05 -6.43 -21.02
CA ALA A 29 3.56 -7.74 -21.44
C ALA A 29 4.70 -8.59 -22.04
N ARG A 30 5.56 -7.98 -22.86
CA ARG A 30 6.75 -8.66 -23.43
C ARG A 30 7.74 -9.09 -22.34
N ILE A 31 7.97 -8.27 -21.33
CA ILE A 31 8.81 -8.65 -20.17
C ILE A 31 8.18 -9.82 -19.43
N ALA A 32 6.87 -9.78 -19.18
CA ALA A 32 6.15 -10.86 -18.51
C ALA A 32 6.28 -12.19 -19.27
N ASP A 33 6.19 -12.17 -20.60
CA ASP A 33 6.28 -13.35 -21.42
C ASP A 33 7.70 -13.91 -21.54
N THR A 34 8.73 -13.06 -21.52
CA THR A 34 10.11 -13.47 -21.83
C THR A 34 11.01 -13.62 -20.61
N ALA A 35 10.83 -12.81 -19.57
CA ALA A 35 11.68 -12.79 -18.39
C ALA A 35 11.11 -13.62 -17.23
N LEU A 36 9.81 -13.49 -16.93
CA LEU A 36 9.22 -14.14 -15.78
C LEU A 36 9.28 -15.68 -15.82
N PRO A 37 9.14 -16.36 -16.97
CA PRO A 37 9.29 -17.81 -17.05
C PRO A 37 10.69 -18.32 -16.68
N ASN A 38 11.70 -17.46 -16.64
CA ASN A 38 13.08 -17.80 -16.29
C ASN A 38 13.41 -17.67 -14.81
N ILE A 39 12.51 -17.14 -13.98
CA ILE A 39 12.68 -16.99 -12.53
C ILE A 39 12.72 -18.37 -11.87
N ARG A 40 13.74 -18.59 -11.02
CA ARG A 40 13.93 -19.84 -10.26
C ARG A 40 14.10 -19.60 -8.75
N SER A 41 14.37 -18.36 -8.34
CA SER A 41 14.65 -18.01 -6.94
C SER A 41 14.14 -16.60 -6.60
N THR A 42 14.05 -16.33 -5.29
CA THR A 42 13.78 -14.96 -4.80
C THR A 42 14.85 -13.96 -5.21
N LYS A 43 16.10 -14.42 -5.39
CA LYS A 43 17.20 -13.59 -5.88
C LYS A 43 16.96 -13.14 -7.32
N ASP A 44 16.41 -14.03 -8.16
CA ASP A 44 16.09 -13.70 -9.56
C ASP A 44 15.00 -12.65 -9.61
N ILE A 45 13.95 -12.78 -8.76
CA ILE A 45 12.87 -11.80 -8.65
C ILE A 45 13.45 -10.44 -8.25
N THR A 46 14.23 -10.40 -7.16
CA THR A 46 14.82 -9.16 -6.65
C THR A 46 15.73 -8.50 -7.69
N ALA A 47 16.56 -9.27 -8.38
CA ALA A 47 17.48 -8.75 -9.39
C ALA A 47 16.74 -8.19 -10.62
N LEU A 48 15.76 -8.95 -11.12
CA LEU A 48 14.94 -8.50 -12.25
C LEU A 48 14.15 -7.24 -11.91
N ALA A 49 13.46 -7.25 -10.76
CA ALA A 49 12.65 -6.12 -10.31
C ALA A 49 13.49 -4.86 -10.14
N HIS A 50 14.67 -4.98 -9.51
CA HIS A 50 15.60 -3.86 -9.33
C HIS A 50 16.09 -3.29 -10.67
N SER A 51 16.47 -4.17 -11.60
CA SER A 51 16.93 -3.74 -12.94
C SER A 51 15.83 -3.01 -13.71
N LEU A 52 14.61 -3.54 -13.67
CA LEU A 52 13.46 -2.92 -14.33
C LEU A 52 13.05 -1.61 -13.67
N ALA A 53 13.04 -1.54 -12.32
CA ALA A 53 12.75 -0.32 -11.60
C ALA A 53 13.71 0.82 -12.02
N GLN A 54 15.03 0.56 -12.02
CA GLN A 54 16.03 1.54 -12.47
C GLN A 54 15.83 1.98 -13.93
N ARG A 55 15.42 1.05 -14.80
CA ARG A 55 15.10 1.38 -16.19
C ARG A 55 13.93 2.34 -16.27
N PHE A 56 12.82 2.03 -15.58
CA PHE A 56 11.61 2.86 -15.62
C PHE A 56 11.80 4.21 -14.90
N ASP A 57 12.63 4.26 -13.85
CA ASP A 57 13.09 5.53 -13.26
C ASP A 57 13.79 6.42 -14.31
N ALA A 58 14.72 5.82 -15.09
CA ALA A 58 15.45 6.56 -16.12
C ALA A 58 14.56 6.99 -17.31
N GLU A 59 13.48 6.27 -17.57
CA GLU A 59 12.47 6.60 -18.59
C GLU A 59 11.42 7.61 -18.08
N GLY A 60 11.42 7.94 -16.77
CA GLY A 60 10.45 8.83 -16.13
C GLY A 60 9.07 8.17 -15.95
N ASP A 61 9.01 6.86 -15.94
CA ASP A 61 7.80 6.07 -15.80
C ASP A 61 7.55 5.70 -14.34
N ALA A 62 7.06 6.64 -13.59
CA ALA A 62 6.84 6.51 -12.15
C ALA A 62 5.82 5.41 -11.80
N GLU A 63 4.82 5.16 -12.66
CA GLU A 63 3.82 4.11 -12.43
C GLU A 63 4.43 2.71 -12.45
N ALA A 64 5.26 2.40 -13.43
CA ALA A 64 5.95 1.11 -13.47
C ALA A 64 7.05 1.02 -12.40
N ALA A 65 7.75 2.13 -12.14
CA ALA A 65 8.86 2.16 -11.21
C ALA A 65 8.43 1.82 -9.78
N TRP A 66 7.34 2.40 -9.26
CA TRP A 66 6.93 2.14 -7.88
C TRP A 66 6.56 0.67 -7.64
N HIS A 67 5.80 0.04 -8.55
CA HIS A 67 5.46 -1.38 -8.46
C HIS A 67 6.71 -2.28 -8.44
N LEU A 68 7.71 -1.92 -9.23
CA LEU A 68 8.93 -2.72 -9.36
C LEU A 68 9.91 -2.50 -8.21
N HIS A 69 9.96 -1.30 -7.63
CA HIS A 69 10.72 -1.06 -6.40
C HIS A 69 10.13 -1.82 -5.21
N GLU A 70 8.79 -1.89 -5.10
CA GLU A 70 8.11 -2.71 -4.10
C GLU A 70 8.52 -4.18 -4.24
N LEU A 71 8.42 -4.76 -5.44
CA LEU A 71 8.81 -6.14 -5.70
C LEU A 71 10.30 -6.37 -5.42
N ALA A 72 11.16 -5.41 -5.76
CA ALA A 72 12.60 -5.49 -5.48
C ALA A 72 12.90 -5.55 -3.97
N ALA A 73 12.07 -4.90 -3.15
CA ALA A 73 12.19 -4.92 -1.69
C ALA A 73 11.57 -6.16 -1.05
N PHE A 74 10.59 -6.80 -1.68
CA PHE A 74 9.71 -7.79 -1.06
C PHE A 74 10.49 -8.93 -0.37
N TYR A 75 11.43 -9.56 -1.08
CA TYR A 75 12.21 -10.69 -0.56
C TYR A 75 13.54 -10.28 0.13
N VAL A 76 13.77 -8.98 0.31
CA VAL A 76 14.97 -8.49 0.99
C VAL A 76 14.73 -8.44 2.50
N SER A 77 15.71 -8.90 3.30
CA SER A 77 15.62 -8.86 4.76
C SER A 77 15.38 -7.42 5.27
N PRO A 78 14.56 -7.23 6.31
CA PRO A 78 14.39 -5.91 6.94
C PRO A 78 15.70 -5.27 7.44
N SER A 79 16.69 -6.08 7.80
CA SER A 79 18.01 -5.61 8.25
C SER A 79 18.97 -5.25 7.10
N ASP A 80 18.62 -5.58 5.86
CA ASP A 80 19.45 -5.27 4.70
C ASP A 80 19.17 -3.82 4.24
N PRO A 81 20.19 -2.96 4.15
CA PRO A 81 19.99 -1.57 3.74
C PRO A 81 19.42 -1.40 2.31
N ARG A 82 19.49 -2.45 1.48
CA ARG A 82 18.86 -2.45 0.15
C ARG A 82 17.34 -2.36 0.24
N LYS A 83 16.73 -2.95 1.27
CA LYS A 83 15.28 -2.88 1.48
C LYS A 83 14.84 -1.43 1.70
N ARG A 84 15.51 -0.72 2.62
CA ARG A 84 15.21 0.70 2.88
C ARG A 84 15.29 1.52 1.60
N ARG A 85 16.41 1.41 0.86
CA ARG A 85 16.59 2.17 -0.39
C ARG A 85 15.52 1.88 -1.44
N ALA A 86 15.11 0.60 -1.58
CA ALA A 86 14.06 0.25 -2.54
C ALA A 86 12.70 0.80 -2.11
N ILE A 87 12.38 0.79 -0.81
CA ILE A 87 11.12 1.36 -0.30
C ILE A 87 11.11 2.89 -0.39
N ASP A 88 12.22 3.56 -0.09
CA ASP A 88 12.33 5.01 -0.26
C ASP A 88 12.12 5.40 -1.75
N ALA A 89 12.68 4.63 -2.69
CA ALA A 89 12.49 4.81 -4.12
C ALA A 89 11.03 4.49 -4.56
N MET A 90 10.43 3.44 -4.00
CA MET A 90 9.02 3.10 -4.21
C MET A 90 8.12 4.28 -3.82
N SER A 91 8.30 4.83 -2.62
CA SER A 91 7.50 5.96 -2.14
C SER A 91 7.67 7.20 -3.01
N ALA A 92 8.91 7.52 -3.42
CA ALA A 92 9.17 8.66 -4.30
C ALA A 92 8.50 8.48 -5.68
N ALA A 93 8.60 7.30 -6.28
CA ALA A 93 7.96 7.00 -7.55
C ALA A 93 6.42 6.98 -7.42
N PHE A 94 5.88 6.48 -6.30
CA PHE A 94 4.44 6.52 -6.03
C PHE A 94 3.93 7.96 -5.92
N ASP A 95 4.62 8.83 -5.17
CA ASP A 95 4.23 10.23 -5.01
C ASP A 95 4.25 10.97 -6.36
N GLU A 96 5.22 10.67 -7.24
CA GLU A 96 5.27 11.20 -8.61
C GLU A 96 4.14 10.64 -9.48
N ALA A 97 3.87 9.34 -9.44
CA ALA A 97 2.80 8.70 -10.21
C ALA A 97 1.40 9.21 -9.79
N ARG A 98 1.25 9.69 -8.56
CA ARG A 98 0.00 10.24 -8.01
C ARG A 98 0.01 11.76 -7.91
N HIS A 99 1.01 12.43 -8.54
CA HIS A 99 1.09 13.88 -8.59
C HIS A 99 -0.22 14.47 -9.18
N GLY A 100 -0.74 15.50 -8.54
CA GLY A 100 -1.98 16.16 -8.95
C GLY A 100 -3.28 15.54 -8.37
N LEU A 101 -3.19 14.42 -7.66
CA LEU A 101 -4.32 13.95 -6.85
C LEU A 101 -4.40 14.74 -5.53
N ALA A 102 -5.60 14.86 -4.96
CA ALA A 102 -5.81 15.40 -3.62
C ALA A 102 -5.34 14.41 -2.54
N LEU A 103 -4.11 13.94 -2.68
CA LEU A 103 -3.46 12.94 -1.83
C LEU A 103 -2.32 13.60 -1.07
N THR A 104 -2.28 13.40 0.25
CA THR A 104 -1.25 13.95 1.13
C THR A 104 -0.65 12.86 2.01
N ARG A 105 0.68 12.94 2.23
CA ARG A 105 1.43 12.05 3.12
C ARG A 105 1.67 12.74 4.46
N HIS A 106 1.52 12.01 5.55
CA HIS A 106 1.64 12.50 6.92
C HIS A 106 2.55 11.59 7.75
N ALA A 107 3.36 12.20 8.61
CA ALA A 107 4.07 11.54 9.69
C ALA A 107 3.31 11.85 10.99
N ILE A 108 2.70 10.84 11.57
CA ILE A 108 1.85 10.99 12.77
C ILE A 108 2.66 10.56 13.98
N PRO A 109 2.93 11.45 14.95
CA PRO A 109 3.63 11.08 16.17
C PRO A 109 2.91 9.95 16.90
N TYR A 110 3.65 8.90 17.22
CA TYR A 110 3.12 7.76 17.95
C TYR A 110 4.21 7.10 18.79
N ARG A 111 4.05 7.12 20.12
CA ARG A 111 5.07 6.67 21.08
C ARG A 111 6.43 7.34 20.83
N ASP A 112 7.49 6.54 20.65
CA ASP A 112 8.85 7.02 20.41
C ASP A 112 9.18 7.17 18.91
N GLY A 113 8.18 7.13 18.03
CA GLY A 113 8.35 7.19 16.57
C GLY A 113 7.16 7.83 15.87
N GLU A 114 6.99 7.47 14.59
CA GLU A 114 5.95 8.03 13.72
C GLU A 114 5.25 6.92 12.93
N LEU A 115 3.95 7.09 12.70
CA LEU A 115 3.19 6.29 11.76
C LEU A 115 3.13 7.04 10.43
N THR A 116 3.46 6.37 9.34
CA THR A 116 3.22 6.89 7.99
C THR A 116 1.75 6.73 7.67
N ALA A 117 1.09 7.82 7.33
CA ALA A 117 -0.29 7.81 6.86
C ALA A 117 -0.42 8.61 5.56
N MET A 118 -1.39 8.21 4.75
CA MET A 118 -1.78 8.90 3.53
C MET A 118 -3.27 9.24 3.60
N ARG A 119 -3.63 10.48 3.27
CA ARG A 119 -5.02 10.90 3.16
C ARG A 119 -5.32 11.27 1.72
N TRP A 120 -6.33 10.63 1.16
CA TRP A 120 -6.88 10.96 -0.15
C TRP A 120 -8.28 11.55 0.05
N GLU A 121 -8.44 12.81 -0.33
CA GLU A 121 -9.71 13.51 -0.15
C GLU A 121 -10.80 12.90 -1.02
N ALA A 122 -12.03 12.95 -0.51
CA ALA A 122 -13.21 12.49 -1.21
C ALA A 122 -13.40 13.23 -2.54
N ASP A 123 -14.04 12.55 -3.48
CA ASP A 123 -14.64 13.20 -4.63
C ASP A 123 -15.82 14.09 -4.14
N PRO A 124 -15.75 15.42 -4.33
CA PRO A 124 -16.79 16.32 -3.84
C PRO A 124 -18.18 16.00 -4.38
N ASP A 125 -18.28 15.64 -5.65
CA ASP A 125 -19.57 15.33 -6.29
C ASP A 125 -20.13 14.00 -5.75
N ALA A 126 -19.29 12.99 -5.59
CA ALA A 126 -19.68 11.72 -4.99
C ALA A 126 -20.12 11.89 -3.52
N ARG A 127 -19.44 12.77 -2.76
CA ARG A 127 -19.79 13.08 -1.37
C ARG A 127 -21.18 13.72 -1.25
N VAL A 128 -21.52 14.67 -2.12
CA VAL A 128 -22.84 15.31 -2.15
C VAL A 128 -23.95 14.31 -2.49
N GLN A 129 -23.66 13.33 -3.34
CA GLN A 129 -24.61 12.31 -3.77
C GLN A 129 -24.69 11.09 -2.84
N ALA A 130 -23.85 11.02 -1.83
CA ALA A 130 -23.82 9.89 -0.91
C ALA A 130 -25.12 9.80 -0.09
N PRO A 131 -25.63 8.59 0.18
CA PRO A 131 -26.78 8.40 1.05
C PRO A 131 -26.57 9.02 2.44
N ALA A 132 -27.65 9.49 3.05
CA ALA A 132 -27.60 10.02 4.41
C ALA A 132 -27.06 8.94 5.38
N GLY A 133 -26.12 9.35 6.24
CA GLY A 133 -25.45 8.44 7.19
C GLY A 133 -24.21 7.75 6.62
N THR A 134 -23.83 7.97 5.37
CA THR A 134 -22.54 7.50 4.86
C THR A 134 -21.41 8.12 5.66
N PRO A 135 -20.47 7.34 6.21
CA PRO A 135 -19.30 7.86 6.91
C PRO A 135 -18.48 8.78 6.00
N HIS A 136 -18.00 9.89 6.54
CA HIS A 136 -17.16 10.83 5.78
C HIS A 136 -15.72 10.35 5.61
N THR A 137 -15.31 9.32 6.36
CA THR A 137 -13.95 8.79 6.36
C THR A 137 -13.97 7.28 6.30
N LEU A 138 -13.12 6.72 5.44
CA LEU A 138 -12.79 5.31 5.39
C LEU A 138 -11.32 5.13 5.80
N VAL A 139 -11.09 4.48 6.93
CA VAL A 139 -9.75 4.06 7.35
C VAL A 139 -9.43 2.72 6.70
N MET A 140 -8.27 2.62 6.06
CA MET A 140 -7.85 1.40 5.39
C MET A 140 -6.54 0.87 5.96
N MET A 141 -6.50 -0.45 6.23
CA MET A 141 -5.33 -1.13 6.77
C MET A 141 -4.88 -2.26 5.85
N ASN A 142 -3.60 -2.25 5.48
CA ASN A 142 -3.01 -3.27 4.62
C ASN A 142 -2.71 -4.57 5.38
N GLY A 143 -2.28 -5.58 4.62
CA GLY A 143 -1.80 -6.85 5.11
C GLY A 143 -0.51 -6.74 5.92
N PHE A 144 0.08 -7.90 6.22
CA PHE A 144 1.25 -7.98 7.10
C PHE A 144 2.50 -7.33 6.47
N ASP A 145 2.67 -7.48 5.18
CA ASP A 145 3.86 -7.12 4.40
C ASP A 145 3.64 -5.96 3.41
N GLY A 146 2.48 -5.30 3.50
CA GLY A 146 2.13 -4.21 2.60
C GLY A 146 2.41 -2.82 3.18
N TYR A 147 2.29 -1.81 2.33
CA TYR A 147 2.52 -0.39 2.61
C TYR A 147 1.24 0.42 2.39
N ALA A 148 1.17 1.61 2.98
CA ALA A 148 0.03 2.52 2.81
C ALA A 148 -0.20 2.88 1.33
N GLU A 149 0.86 2.99 0.54
CA GLU A 149 0.83 3.25 -0.89
C GLU A 149 -0.02 2.21 -1.65
N GLU A 150 0.14 0.94 -1.35
CA GLU A 150 -0.63 -0.13 -1.99
C GLU A 150 -2.12 -0.06 -1.68
N ILE A 151 -2.47 0.33 -0.46
CA ILE A 151 -3.86 0.50 -0.07
C ILE A 151 -4.48 1.71 -0.76
N ILE A 152 -3.74 2.78 -0.96
CA ILE A 152 -4.18 3.92 -1.76
C ILE A 152 -4.35 3.50 -3.23
N ASP A 153 -3.41 2.72 -3.77
CA ASP A 153 -3.54 2.19 -5.13
C ASP A 153 -4.78 1.28 -5.26
N PHE A 154 -4.97 0.36 -4.32
CA PHE A 154 -6.19 -0.47 -4.26
C PHE A 154 -7.47 0.39 -4.23
N ALA A 155 -7.47 1.48 -3.48
CA ALA A 155 -8.61 2.40 -3.42
C ALA A 155 -8.88 3.15 -4.73
N SER A 156 -7.90 3.23 -5.64
CA SER A 156 -8.08 3.82 -6.97
C SER A 156 -9.07 3.04 -7.85
N TYR A 157 -9.29 1.76 -7.54
CA TYR A 157 -10.30 0.92 -8.23
C TYR A 157 -11.72 1.13 -7.73
N PHE A 158 -11.95 1.96 -6.71
CA PHE A 158 -13.31 2.30 -6.30
C PHE A 158 -14.00 3.15 -7.37
N PRO A 159 -15.20 2.79 -7.81
CA PRO A 159 -15.89 3.50 -8.88
C PRO A 159 -16.28 4.95 -8.47
N THR A 160 -16.46 5.18 -7.18
CA THR A 160 -16.75 6.48 -6.57
C THR A 160 -16.12 6.56 -5.17
N ARG A 161 -15.74 7.75 -4.74
CA ARG A 161 -15.14 7.98 -3.43
C ARG A 161 -15.88 9.09 -2.67
N PRO A 162 -17.02 8.76 -2.04
CA PRO A 162 -17.80 9.74 -1.27
C PRO A 162 -17.20 10.08 0.10
N PHE A 163 -16.08 9.45 0.47
CA PHE A 163 -15.38 9.56 1.75
C PHE A 163 -13.90 9.86 1.54
N ASP A 164 -13.31 10.55 2.48
CA ASP A 164 -11.85 10.62 2.57
C ASP A 164 -11.30 9.23 2.90
N ILE A 165 -10.24 8.83 2.23
CA ILE A 165 -9.52 7.59 2.55
C ILE A 165 -8.31 7.95 3.40
N ILE A 166 -8.15 7.26 4.52
CA ILE A 166 -6.95 7.33 5.35
C ILE A 166 -6.33 5.94 5.38
N ALA A 167 -5.23 5.75 4.66
CA ALA A 167 -4.39 4.56 4.74
C ALA A 167 -3.23 4.83 5.69
N PHE A 168 -2.85 3.86 6.54
CA PHE A 168 -1.69 4.05 7.40
C PHE A 168 -0.95 2.76 7.71
N ASP A 169 0.36 2.89 7.90
CA ASP A 169 1.24 1.83 8.39
C ASP A 169 1.31 1.90 9.91
N GLY A 170 0.69 0.96 10.57
CA GLY A 170 0.77 0.89 12.02
C GLY A 170 2.01 0.12 12.50
N PRO A 171 2.26 0.07 13.83
CA PRO A 171 3.38 -0.66 14.39
C PRO A 171 3.49 -2.08 13.84
N GLY A 172 4.68 -2.47 13.37
CA GLY A 172 4.95 -3.76 12.75
C GLY A 172 4.53 -3.91 11.29
N GLN A 173 4.07 -2.83 10.63
CA GLN A 173 3.70 -2.83 9.21
C GLN A 173 4.48 -1.73 8.46
N GLY A 174 4.69 -1.95 7.18
CA GLY A 174 5.20 -0.98 6.21
C GLY A 174 6.37 -0.13 6.71
N HIS A 175 6.25 1.17 6.60
CA HIS A 175 7.25 2.15 7.02
C HIS A 175 7.53 2.11 8.53
N ALA A 176 6.51 1.88 9.37
CA ALA A 176 6.68 1.79 10.81
C ALA A 176 7.55 0.58 11.20
N ALA A 177 7.37 -0.57 10.53
CA ALA A 177 8.26 -1.74 10.72
C ALA A 177 9.70 -1.44 10.29
N LEU A 178 9.90 -0.72 9.17
CA LEU A 178 11.23 -0.29 8.73
C LEU A 178 11.89 0.70 9.70
N ALA A 179 11.09 1.47 10.44
CA ALA A 179 11.56 2.34 11.52
C ALA A 179 11.83 1.59 12.83
N GLY A 180 11.63 0.25 12.87
CA GLY A 180 11.89 -0.58 14.03
C GLY A 180 10.70 -0.74 14.99
N MET A 181 9.53 -0.23 14.64
CA MET A 181 8.33 -0.45 15.44
C MET A 181 7.84 -1.89 15.30
N THR A 182 7.63 -2.56 16.41
CA THR A 182 7.13 -3.94 16.44
C THR A 182 5.61 -3.99 16.46
N LEU A 183 5.06 -5.09 15.93
CA LEU A 183 3.61 -5.32 15.95
C LEU A 183 3.10 -5.30 17.39
N GLU A 184 2.04 -4.55 17.63
CA GLU A 184 1.35 -4.51 18.91
C GLU A 184 -0.08 -5.06 18.80
N PRO A 185 -0.57 -5.78 19.85
CA PRO A 185 -1.90 -6.36 19.84
C PRO A 185 -3.01 -5.30 19.94
N GLU A 186 -2.77 -4.19 20.64
CA GLU A 186 -3.76 -3.14 20.90
C GLU A 186 -3.91 -2.19 19.70
N ARG A 187 -4.45 -2.73 18.63
CA ARG A 187 -4.56 -2.02 17.34
C ARG A 187 -5.47 -0.80 17.37
N GLU A 188 -6.37 -0.74 18.33
CA GLU A 188 -7.20 0.43 18.62
C GLU A 188 -6.39 1.68 18.98
N ARG A 189 -5.18 1.53 19.55
CA ARG A 189 -4.33 2.64 19.95
C ARG A 189 -3.76 3.41 18.77
N PRO A 190 -3.02 2.77 17.82
CA PRO A 190 -2.54 3.49 16.63
C PRO A 190 -3.71 3.99 15.78
N THR A 191 -4.82 3.25 15.69
CA THR A 191 -6.02 3.71 14.98
C THR A 191 -6.58 4.98 15.62
N SER A 192 -6.71 5.02 16.95
CA SER A 192 -7.17 6.22 17.66
C SER A 192 -6.23 7.40 17.43
N ALA A 193 -4.91 7.19 17.48
CA ALA A 193 -3.93 8.25 17.24
C ALA A 193 -4.06 8.84 15.81
N VAL A 194 -4.30 7.99 14.81
CA VAL A 194 -4.56 8.44 13.43
C VAL A 194 -5.85 9.25 13.35
N LEU A 195 -6.93 8.76 13.96
CA LEU A 195 -8.21 9.47 13.98
C LEU A 195 -8.12 10.81 14.74
N ASP A 196 -7.36 10.86 15.84
CA ASP A 196 -7.11 12.09 16.61
C ASP A 196 -6.36 13.12 15.77
N TYR A 197 -5.30 12.67 15.07
CA TYR A 197 -4.48 13.54 14.21
C TYR A 197 -5.30 14.22 13.12
N PHE A 198 -6.24 13.49 12.51
CA PHE A 198 -7.10 14.04 11.47
C PHE A 198 -8.42 14.66 11.98
N GLY A 199 -8.68 14.65 13.29
CA GLY A 199 -9.92 15.17 13.86
C GLY A 199 -11.16 14.37 13.46
N VAL A 200 -11.02 13.04 13.27
CA VAL A 200 -12.10 12.16 12.81
C VAL A 200 -12.88 11.59 14.00
N GLU A 201 -14.14 11.95 14.11
CA GLU A 201 -15.05 11.49 15.19
C GLU A 201 -15.75 10.16 14.86
N SER A 202 -15.92 9.85 13.57
CA SER A 202 -16.53 8.60 13.12
C SER A 202 -15.98 8.19 11.75
N ALA A 203 -15.66 6.90 11.59
CA ALA A 203 -15.15 6.34 10.36
C ALA A 203 -15.71 4.94 10.11
N ALA A 204 -15.79 4.57 8.83
CA ALA A 204 -15.78 3.17 8.43
C ALA A 204 -14.33 2.66 8.39
N ALA A 205 -14.13 1.34 8.47
CA ALA A 205 -12.83 0.73 8.32
C ALA A 205 -12.87 -0.43 7.31
N LEU A 206 -11.80 -0.58 6.52
CA LEU A 206 -11.61 -1.68 5.59
C LEU A 206 -10.23 -2.28 5.80
N GLY A 207 -10.15 -3.58 5.87
CA GLY A 207 -8.88 -4.29 6.03
C GLY A 207 -8.66 -5.34 4.94
N VAL A 208 -7.45 -5.37 4.39
CA VAL A 208 -7.04 -6.36 3.39
C VAL A 208 -6.15 -7.41 4.05
N SER A 209 -6.43 -8.70 3.84
CA SER A 209 -5.63 -9.81 4.39
C SER A 209 -5.52 -9.71 5.92
N PHE A 210 -4.31 -9.62 6.48
CA PHE A 210 -4.09 -9.42 7.93
C PHE A 210 -4.72 -8.10 8.41
N GLY A 211 -4.83 -7.09 7.54
CA GLY A 211 -5.57 -5.86 7.83
C GLY A 211 -7.01 -6.10 8.24
N GLY A 212 -7.66 -7.17 7.74
CA GLY A 212 -8.99 -7.59 8.17
C GLY A 212 -9.06 -7.90 9.66
N TYR A 213 -8.05 -8.61 10.21
CA TYR A 213 -7.93 -8.81 11.65
C TYR A 213 -7.73 -7.48 12.39
N LEU A 214 -6.87 -6.60 11.85
CA LEU A 214 -6.54 -5.33 12.49
C LEU A 214 -7.74 -4.40 12.60
N VAL A 215 -8.56 -4.28 11.54
CA VAL A 215 -9.76 -3.42 11.58
C VAL A 215 -10.84 -4.00 12.51
N MET A 216 -11.03 -5.32 12.54
CA MET A 216 -11.96 -5.97 13.47
C MET A 216 -11.54 -5.75 14.92
N ARG A 217 -10.24 -5.87 15.22
CA ARG A 217 -9.71 -5.57 16.55
C ARG A 217 -9.88 -4.10 16.91
N ALA A 218 -9.57 -3.18 15.99
CA ALA A 218 -9.75 -1.75 16.20
C ALA A 218 -11.24 -1.41 16.48
N ALA A 219 -12.16 -1.93 15.67
CA ALA A 219 -13.59 -1.70 15.83
C ALA A 219 -14.15 -2.20 17.18
N ALA A 220 -13.63 -3.33 17.67
CA ALA A 220 -14.06 -3.90 18.94
C ALA A 220 -13.72 -3.00 20.16
N HIS A 221 -12.74 -2.09 20.02
CA HIS A 221 -12.21 -1.29 21.13
C HIS A 221 -12.14 0.22 20.84
N CYS A 222 -12.45 0.67 19.63
CA CYS A 222 -12.51 2.07 19.23
C CYS A 222 -13.93 2.40 18.78
N PRO A 223 -14.77 3.06 19.63
CA PRO A 223 -16.17 3.36 19.30
C PRO A 223 -16.34 4.27 18.07
N ARG A 224 -15.27 4.95 17.63
CA ARG A 224 -15.29 5.79 16.42
C ARG A 224 -15.31 4.97 15.13
N ILE A 225 -14.97 3.68 15.16
CA ILE A 225 -15.14 2.79 14.00
C ILE A 225 -16.57 2.29 14.00
N SER A 226 -17.39 2.85 13.13
CA SER A 226 -18.84 2.59 13.07
C SER A 226 -19.24 1.45 12.14
N HIS A 227 -18.38 1.12 11.15
CA HIS A 227 -18.60 0.07 10.16
C HIS A 227 -17.26 -0.63 9.82
N VAL A 228 -17.32 -1.92 9.49
CA VAL A 228 -16.18 -2.71 9.04
C VAL A 228 -16.57 -3.54 7.82
#